data_484a04e9576715bad0d2a9d275684afb
#
_entry.id   484a04e9576715bad0d2a9d275684afb
#
_cell.length_a   1.000
_cell.length_b   1.000
_cell.length_c   1.000
_cell.angle_alpha   90.00
_cell.angle_beta   90.00
_cell.angle_gamma   90.00
#
_symmetry.space_group_name_H-M   'P 1'
#
loop_
_entity.id
_entity.type
_entity.pdbx_description
1 polymer ?
#
loop_
_entity_poly.entity_id
_entity_poly.type
_entity_poly.pdbx_seq_one_letter_code
_entity_poly.pdbx_strand_id
1 'polypeptide(L)'
;MATADLKFRIVGPDSDRTEVPASVLLQALESLQQLVWEFAFFHQGGQFRQRLKFSADLKDRFALRLSPAEAGSYMLQTRVGADSPDLVDPVQAAAVVQALTGFCTVAIAGKAQELGRLLPDRGKRRRALDTLRAFAPLPGSGYRFELQNSFGPAITLTETLQADLSRLLLTADDDDAAELTQVVTGKLIEINFDDHNLTLHYAPTRRRLTCEYEEDVEPMLFENRRDLIQVRGKVRLGTDNHPEKIVEANYIGELDLSPFTLRDVAYEGVSLRFRKPRVIAPKLDESQQLICLEDSDINLSAHGYLRAELFDEVRACLHLLWTEYAREDDAVLEPEARSLKQRLLAAIEEVGHA
;
A
#
# COMPACT_ATOMS: atom_id res chain seq x y z
N MET A 1 -20.85 20.82 19.75
CA MET A 1 -19.86 21.29 18.76
C MET A 1 -19.31 20.08 18.04
N ALA A 2 -19.36 20.04 16.72
CA ALA A 2 -18.75 18.95 15.95
C ALA A 2 -17.23 19.09 16.04
N THR A 3 -16.56 18.11 16.62
CA THR A 3 -15.11 18.09 16.74
C THR A 3 -14.52 17.35 15.52
N ALA A 4 -13.47 17.89 14.93
CA ALA A 4 -12.73 17.26 13.83
C ALA A 4 -11.69 16.27 14.37
N ASP A 5 -12.06 15.53 15.40
CA ASP A 5 -11.19 14.56 16.05
C ASP A 5 -11.10 13.28 15.20
N LEU A 6 -9.88 12.83 15.00
CA LEU A 6 -9.56 11.60 14.30
C LEU A 6 -8.58 10.81 15.18
N LYS A 7 -9.01 9.67 15.69
CA LYS A 7 -8.14 8.77 16.46
C LYS A 7 -7.42 7.84 15.47
N PHE A 8 -6.13 7.79 15.58
CA PHE A 8 -5.29 6.91 14.78
C PHE A 8 -4.51 5.97 15.70
N ARG A 9 -4.58 4.66 15.42
CA ARG A 9 -3.90 3.63 16.17
C ARG A 9 -3.12 2.72 15.23
N ILE A 10 -1.88 2.43 15.60
CA ILE A 10 -1.04 1.42 14.94
C ILE A 10 -1.01 0.19 15.83
N VAL A 11 -1.34 -0.96 15.28
CA VAL A 11 -1.27 -2.26 15.94
C VAL A 11 -0.17 -3.07 15.26
N GLY A 12 0.86 -3.41 16.03
CA GLY A 12 2.00 -4.17 15.54
C GLY A 12 1.78 -5.68 15.49
N PRO A 13 2.72 -6.43 14.91
CA PRO A 13 2.66 -7.89 14.82
C PRO A 13 2.72 -8.57 16.21
N ASP A 14 3.36 -7.95 17.19
CA ASP A 14 3.37 -8.41 18.59
C ASP A 14 2.38 -7.59 19.41
N SER A 15 1.24 -8.19 19.77
CA SER A 15 0.21 -7.54 20.58
C SER A 15 0.72 -7.02 21.94
N ASP A 16 1.82 -7.60 22.43
CA ASP A 16 2.40 -7.27 23.74
C ASP A 16 3.50 -6.19 23.64
N ARG A 17 3.98 -5.87 22.45
CA ARG A 17 4.95 -4.80 22.24
C ARG A 17 4.24 -3.50 21.91
N THR A 18 4.53 -2.51 22.72
CA THR A 18 4.03 -1.13 22.55
C THR A 18 4.92 -0.28 21.65
N GLU A 19 5.97 -0.83 21.04
CA GLU A 19 6.93 -0.09 20.24
C GLU A 19 6.62 -0.18 18.74
N VAL A 20 6.50 0.97 18.09
CA VAL A 20 6.34 1.10 16.63
C VAL A 20 7.59 1.77 16.07
N PRO A 21 8.22 1.23 15.01
CA PRO A 21 9.33 1.90 14.36
C PRO A 21 8.96 3.32 13.93
N ALA A 22 9.88 4.27 14.13
CA ALA A 22 9.63 5.65 13.77
C ALA A 22 9.33 5.81 12.27
N SER A 23 9.94 5.01 11.40
CA SER A 23 9.67 5.00 9.95
C SER A 23 8.21 4.66 9.62
N VAL A 24 7.64 3.64 10.27
CA VAL A 24 6.22 3.25 10.09
C VAL A 24 5.29 4.36 10.54
N LEU A 25 5.60 4.99 11.68
CA LEU A 25 4.81 6.08 12.22
C LEU A 25 4.87 7.32 11.31
N LEU A 26 6.07 7.71 10.86
CA LEU A 26 6.26 8.87 9.99
C LEU A 26 5.54 8.69 8.65
N GLN A 27 5.73 7.55 7.97
CA GLN A 27 5.04 7.25 6.72
C GLN A 27 3.53 7.31 6.87
N ALA A 28 2.99 6.71 7.93
CA ALA A 28 1.55 6.73 8.18
C ALA A 28 1.02 8.15 8.43
N LEU A 29 1.71 8.96 9.24
CA LEU A 29 1.29 10.32 9.54
C LEU A 29 1.40 11.25 8.32
N GLU A 30 2.45 11.14 7.53
CA GLU A 30 2.62 11.91 6.29
C GLU A 30 1.53 11.61 5.28
N SER A 31 1.25 10.32 5.04
CA SER A 31 0.20 9.89 4.11
C SER A 31 -1.19 10.29 4.60
N LEU A 32 -1.46 10.18 5.91
CA LEU A 32 -2.72 10.64 6.49
C LEU A 32 -2.89 12.16 6.36
N GLN A 33 -1.82 12.93 6.61
CA GLN A 33 -1.81 14.38 6.42
C GLN A 33 -2.09 14.74 4.96
N GLN A 34 -1.49 14.03 4.03
CA GLN A 34 -1.71 14.22 2.60
C GLN A 34 -3.18 13.97 2.21
N LEU A 35 -3.77 12.88 2.70
CA LEU A 35 -5.20 12.59 2.50
C LEU A 35 -6.09 13.71 3.04
N VAL A 36 -5.79 14.23 4.23
CA VAL A 36 -6.56 15.34 4.81
C VAL A 36 -6.50 16.58 3.91
N TRP A 37 -5.34 16.94 3.38
CA TRP A 37 -5.19 18.07 2.47
C TRP A 37 -5.92 17.86 1.13
N GLU A 38 -5.87 16.65 0.57
CA GLU A 38 -6.60 16.31 -0.65
C GLU A 38 -8.12 16.46 -0.45
N PHE A 39 -8.65 15.90 0.63
CA PHE A 39 -10.08 16.00 0.92
C PHE A 39 -10.51 17.44 1.27
N ALA A 40 -9.67 18.21 1.94
CA ALA A 40 -9.91 19.63 2.16
C ALA A 40 -9.96 20.41 0.84
N PHE A 41 -9.03 20.15 -0.07
CA PHE A 41 -8.99 20.75 -1.40
C PHE A 41 -10.22 20.35 -2.23
N PHE A 42 -10.62 19.09 -2.20
CA PHE A 42 -11.79 18.60 -2.93
C PHE A 42 -13.08 19.21 -2.38
N HIS A 43 -13.19 19.35 -1.06
CA HIS A 43 -14.35 19.95 -0.40
C HIS A 43 -14.50 21.45 -0.73
N GLN A 44 -13.41 22.16 -0.92
CA GLN A 44 -13.41 23.57 -1.34
C GLN A 44 -13.69 23.75 -2.85
N GLY A 45 -14.05 22.70 -3.58
CA GLY A 45 -14.32 22.77 -5.01
C GLY A 45 -13.07 22.88 -5.88
N GLY A 46 -11.90 22.56 -5.34
CA GLY A 46 -10.64 22.57 -6.09
C GLY A 46 -10.75 21.70 -7.34
N GLN A 47 -10.32 22.24 -8.48
CA GLN A 47 -10.29 21.49 -9.74
C GLN A 47 -9.04 20.61 -9.78
N PHE A 48 -9.21 19.34 -10.15
CA PHE A 48 -8.11 18.44 -10.38
C PHE A 48 -7.27 18.97 -11.56
N ARG A 49 -6.01 19.18 -11.30
CA ARG A 49 -4.96 19.39 -12.31
C ARG A 49 -3.95 18.28 -12.12
N GLN A 50 -3.20 17.93 -13.13
CA GLN A 50 -2.15 16.93 -13.06
C GLN A 50 -1.17 17.15 -11.88
N ARG A 51 -1.04 18.41 -11.44
CA ARG A 51 -0.19 18.80 -10.29
C ARG A 51 -1.06 19.44 -9.23
N LEU A 52 -1.26 18.76 -8.11
CA LEU A 52 -1.91 19.31 -6.93
C LEU A 52 -0.88 20.03 -6.07
N LYS A 53 -0.87 21.37 -6.14
CA LYS A 53 -0.15 22.20 -5.17
C LYS A 53 -1.15 22.76 -4.17
N PHE A 54 -0.99 22.37 -2.91
CA PHE A 54 -1.78 22.95 -1.83
C PHE A 54 -1.17 24.27 -1.40
N SER A 55 -2.02 25.30 -1.27
CA SER A 55 -1.58 26.58 -0.75
C SER A 55 -1.09 26.45 0.71
N ALA A 56 -0.18 27.33 1.12
CA ALA A 56 0.28 27.37 2.51
C ALA A 56 -0.90 27.57 3.49
N ASP A 57 -1.88 28.39 3.13
CA ASP A 57 -3.10 28.62 3.89
C ASP A 57 -3.93 27.31 4.08
N LEU A 58 -4.11 26.51 3.01
CA LEU A 58 -4.82 25.23 3.12
C LEU A 58 -4.06 24.25 4.02
N LYS A 59 -2.75 24.15 3.84
CA LYS A 59 -1.89 23.28 4.65
C LYS A 59 -1.96 23.62 6.12
N ASP A 60 -1.92 24.90 6.47
CA ASP A 60 -1.98 25.39 7.86
C ASP A 60 -3.38 25.18 8.46
N ARG A 61 -4.42 25.49 7.71
CA ARG A 61 -5.82 25.34 8.16
C ARG A 61 -6.23 23.88 8.40
N PHE A 62 -5.72 22.94 7.63
CA PHE A 62 -6.07 21.51 7.71
C PHE A 62 -4.87 20.65 8.15
N ALA A 63 -4.01 21.18 9.01
CA ALA A 63 -2.92 20.41 9.59
C ALA A 63 -3.44 19.36 10.58
N LEU A 64 -2.82 18.17 10.58
CA LEU A 64 -3.01 17.19 11.65
C LEU A 64 -2.24 17.64 12.88
N ARG A 65 -2.96 17.81 13.98
CA ARG A 65 -2.41 18.16 15.28
C ARG A 65 -2.43 16.95 16.19
N LEU A 66 -1.27 16.59 16.71
CA LEU A 66 -1.14 15.48 17.65
C LEU A 66 -1.36 15.96 19.07
N SER A 67 -2.27 15.31 19.78
CA SER A 67 -2.40 15.46 21.23
C SER A 67 -1.43 14.51 21.94
N PRO A 68 -0.96 14.84 23.17
CA PRO A 68 -0.13 13.92 23.94
C PRO A 68 -0.79 12.54 24.02
N ALA A 69 0.01 11.47 23.83
CA ALA A 69 -0.48 10.10 23.95
C ALA A 69 -0.89 9.80 25.39
N GLU A 70 -2.00 9.10 25.57
CA GLU A 70 -2.36 8.55 26.86
C GLU A 70 -1.40 7.42 27.24
N ALA A 71 -1.05 7.33 28.53
CA ALA A 71 -0.12 6.30 29.00
C ALA A 71 -0.65 4.89 28.70
N GLY A 72 0.12 4.09 27.96
CA GLY A 72 -0.14 2.68 27.71
C GLY A 72 -0.73 2.29 26.36
N SER A 73 -0.89 3.22 25.40
CA SER A 73 -1.31 2.86 24.03
C SER A 73 -0.66 3.72 22.95
N TYR A 74 -0.38 3.12 21.78
CA TYR A 74 -0.03 3.84 20.54
C TYR A 74 -1.27 4.44 19.85
N MET A 75 -2.24 4.90 20.63
CA MET A 75 -3.36 5.65 20.12
C MET A 75 -2.97 7.13 20.04
N LEU A 76 -2.80 7.62 18.84
CA LEU A 76 -2.61 9.05 18.60
C LEU A 76 -3.98 9.70 18.50
N GLN A 77 -4.27 10.59 19.43
CA GLN A 77 -5.41 11.49 19.29
C GLN A 77 -4.98 12.63 18.37
N THR A 78 -5.55 12.68 17.18
CA THR A 78 -5.29 13.74 16.22
C THR A 78 -6.51 14.61 16.05
N ARG A 79 -6.29 15.88 15.76
CA ARG A 79 -7.31 16.85 15.40
C ARG A 79 -6.93 17.53 14.10
N VAL A 80 -7.87 17.69 13.20
CA VAL A 80 -7.68 18.49 11.98
C VAL A 80 -8.03 19.94 12.29
N GLY A 81 -7.09 20.87 12.08
CA GLY A 81 -7.33 22.28 12.31
C GLY A 81 -6.06 23.12 12.42
N ALA A 82 -6.22 24.44 12.40
CA ALA A 82 -5.14 25.42 12.59
C ALA A 82 -4.78 25.64 14.07
N ASP A 83 -3.63 26.28 14.33
CA ASP A 83 -3.22 26.69 15.68
C ASP A 83 -4.18 27.72 16.27
N SER A 84 -4.68 28.63 15.43
CA SER A 84 -5.68 29.61 15.85
C SER A 84 -7.10 29.08 15.55
N PRO A 85 -7.98 29.00 16.57
CA PRO A 85 -9.36 28.55 16.37
C PRO A 85 -10.16 29.43 15.41
N ASP A 86 -9.74 30.66 15.19
CA ASP A 86 -10.41 31.63 14.31
C ASP A 86 -10.13 31.40 12.82
N LEU A 87 -9.14 30.54 12.48
CA LEU A 87 -8.71 30.30 11.09
C LEU A 87 -9.43 29.13 10.43
N VAL A 88 -10.08 28.24 11.17
CA VAL A 88 -10.80 27.08 10.62
C VAL A 88 -12.18 27.01 11.22
N ASP A 89 -13.19 27.00 10.35
CA ASP A 89 -14.54 26.64 10.74
C ASP A 89 -14.56 25.16 11.19
N PRO A 90 -14.89 24.86 12.45
CA PRO A 90 -14.97 23.49 12.95
C PRO A 90 -15.92 22.61 12.12
N VAL A 91 -16.93 23.19 11.48
CA VAL A 91 -17.87 22.49 10.62
C VAL A 91 -17.20 22.02 9.35
N GLN A 92 -16.31 22.86 8.76
CA GLN A 92 -15.54 22.47 7.57
C GLN A 92 -14.54 21.36 7.88
N ALA A 93 -13.81 21.46 8.99
CA ALA A 93 -12.88 20.43 9.42
C ALA A 93 -13.58 19.09 9.68
N ALA A 94 -14.75 19.13 10.34
CA ALA A 94 -15.56 17.92 10.55
C ALA A 94 -16.06 17.31 9.24
N ALA A 95 -16.50 18.14 8.28
CA ALA A 95 -16.93 17.67 6.96
C ALA A 95 -15.79 16.99 6.18
N VAL A 96 -14.57 17.54 6.25
CA VAL A 96 -13.37 16.93 5.62
C VAL A 96 -13.08 15.57 6.24
N VAL A 97 -13.05 15.46 7.58
CA VAL A 97 -12.82 14.18 8.27
C VAL A 97 -13.91 13.16 7.94
N GLN A 98 -15.17 13.58 7.88
CA GLN A 98 -16.27 12.69 7.50
C GLN A 98 -16.18 12.22 6.05
N ALA A 99 -15.85 13.10 5.11
CA ALA A 99 -15.66 12.74 3.71
C ALA A 99 -14.49 11.76 3.52
N LEU A 100 -13.35 12.03 4.17
CA LEU A 100 -12.19 11.15 4.17
C LEU A 100 -12.53 9.76 4.70
N THR A 101 -13.11 9.67 5.89
CA THR A 101 -13.43 8.38 6.50
C THR A 101 -14.52 7.63 5.75
N GLY A 102 -15.50 8.33 5.19
CA GLY A 102 -16.49 7.75 4.29
C GLY A 102 -15.86 7.14 3.05
N PHE A 103 -14.92 7.86 2.42
CA PHE A 103 -14.17 7.35 1.27
C PHE A 103 -13.34 6.11 1.64
N CYS A 104 -12.59 6.14 2.75
CA CYS A 104 -11.82 4.99 3.22
C CYS A 104 -12.71 3.76 3.43
N THR A 105 -13.88 3.93 4.06
CA THR A 105 -14.83 2.84 4.30
C THR A 105 -15.29 2.17 3.01
N VAL A 106 -15.63 2.97 1.99
CA VAL A 106 -16.10 2.47 0.70
C VAL A 106 -14.96 1.83 -0.11
N ALA A 107 -13.75 2.42 -0.04
CA ALA A 107 -12.55 1.89 -0.71
C ALA A 107 -12.14 0.52 -0.13
N ILE A 108 -12.11 0.39 1.19
CA ILE A 108 -11.79 -0.88 1.88
C ILE A 108 -12.83 -1.97 1.55
N ALA A 109 -14.10 -1.59 1.40
CA ALA A 109 -15.15 -2.53 1.00
C ALA A 109 -15.11 -2.90 -0.50
N GLY A 110 -14.16 -2.38 -1.29
CA GLY A 110 -14.01 -2.69 -2.71
C GLY A 110 -15.14 -2.18 -3.62
N LYS A 111 -15.93 -1.20 -3.16
CA LYS A 111 -17.16 -0.75 -3.82
C LYS A 111 -16.90 0.33 -4.87
N ALA A 112 -16.38 -0.05 -6.04
CA ALA A 112 -15.99 0.88 -7.11
C ALA A 112 -17.11 1.85 -7.54
N GLN A 113 -18.36 1.40 -7.67
CA GLN A 113 -19.49 2.25 -8.06
C GLN A 113 -19.82 3.31 -7.01
N GLU A 114 -19.76 2.95 -5.72
CA GLU A 114 -19.99 3.90 -4.63
C GLU A 114 -18.86 4.94 -4.56
N LEU A 115 -17.60 4.53 -4.80
CA LEU A 115 -16.47 5.47 -4.93
C LEU A 115 -16.70 6.48 -6.06
N GLY A 116 -17.21 6.02 -7.20
CA GLY A 116 -17.58 6.90 -8.31
C GLY A 116 -18.68 7.94 -7.96
N ARG A 117 -19.58 7.60 -7.04
CA ARG A 117 -20.59 8.54 -6.52
C ARG A 117 -20.03 9.52 -5.51
N LEU A 118 -19.12 9.07 -4.63
CA LEU A 118 -18.47 9.91 -3.61
C LEU A 118 -17.51 10.92 -4.26
N LEU A 119 -16.70 10.48 -5.20
CA LEU A 119 -15.77 11.30 -5.98
C LEU A 119 -16.02 11.05 -7.47
N PRO A 120 -16.96 11.82 -8.10
CA PRO A 120 -17.28 11.64 -9.52
C PRO A 120 -16.09 11.95 -10.44
N ASP A 121 -15.25 12.90 -10.07
CA ASP A 121 -14.04 13.25 -10.83
C ASP A 121 -13.03 12.08 -10.75
N ARG A 122 -12.69 11.51 -11.92
CA ARG A 122 -11.79 10.36 -12.06
C ARG A 122 -10.41 10.66 -11.52
N GLY A 123 -9.86 11.84 -11.81
CA GLY A 123 -8.53 12.24 -11.37
C GLY A 123 -8.45 12.37 -9.86
N LYS A 124 -9.43 13.02 -9.21
CA LYS A 124 -9.51 13.13 -7.74
C LYS A 124 -9.63 11.76 -7.10
N ARG A 125 -10.47 10.88 -7.66
CA ARG A 125 -10.70 9.54 -7.15
C ARG A 125 -9.42 8.68 -7.22
N ARG A 126 -8.74 8.69 -8.38
CA ARG A 126 -7.46 7.99 -8.57
C ARG A 126 -6.43 8.48 -7.56
N ARG A 127 -6.25 9.79 -7.45
CA ARG A 127 -5.31 10.40 -6.51
C ARG A 127 -5.58 10.00 -5.06
N ALA A 128 -6.84 10.09 -4.62
CA ALA A 128 -7.21 9.69 -3.26
C ALA A 128 -6.97 8.19 -3.00
N LEU A 129 -7.19 7.32 -4.01
CA LEU A 129 -6.88 5.89 -3.90
C LEU A 129 -5.36 5.64 -3.83
N ASP A 130 -4.56 6.36 -4.61
CA ASP A 130 -3.09 6.25 -4.58
C ASP A 130 -2.53 6.70 -3.21
N THR A 131 -3.02 7.81 -2.67
CA THR A 131 -2.61 8.29 -1.34
C THR A 131 -3.10 7.35 -0.23
N LEU A 132 -4.31 6.78 -0.35
CA LEU A 132 -4.81 5.77 0.60
C LEU A 132 -3.97 4.49 0.53
N ARG A 133 -3.52 4.09 -0.66
CA ARG A 133 -2.60 2.96 -0.83
C ARG A 133 -1.25 3.21 -0.13
N ALA A 134 -0.70 4.41 -0.26
CA ALA A 134 0.53 4.81 0.44
C ALA A 134 0.35 4.88 1.97
N PHE A 135 -0.87 5.21 2.43
CA PHE A 135 -1.22 5.21 3.84
C PHE A 135 -1.43 3.79 4.41
N ALA A 136 -1.82 2.81 3.60
CA ALA A 136 -2.05 1.45 4.06
C ALA A 136 -0.76 0.79 4.59
N PRO A 137 -0.87 -0.12 5.60
CA PRO A 137 0.28 -0.85 6.10
C PRO A 137 1.03 -1.58 4.99
N LEU A 138 2.35 -1.60 5.10
CA LEU A 138 3.21 -2.28 4.12
C LEU A 138 2.89 -3.78 4.09
N PRO A 139 2.66 -4.38 2.91
CA PRO A 139 2.41 -5.81 2.77
C PRO A 139 3.52 -6.66 3.39
N GLY A 140 3.15 -7.65 4.20
CA GLY A 140 4.08 -8.51 4.91
C GLY A 140 4.78 -7.85 6.12
N SER A 141 4.31 -6.70 6.57
CA SER A 141 4.86 -6.02 7.76
C SER A 141 4.24 -6.51 9.07
N GLY A 142 3.05 -7.14 9.01
CA GLY A 142 2.27 -7.54 10.17
C GLY A 142 1.61 -6.38 10.92
N TYR A 143 1.67 -5.16 10.39
CA TYR A 143 0.97 -4.01 10.97
C TYR A 143 -0.46 -3.90 10.47
N ARG A 144 -1.32 -3.29 11.29
CA ARG A 144 -2.64 -2.80 10.91
C ARG A 144 -2.85 -1.40 11.47
N PHE A 145 -3.59 -0.58 10.74
CA PHE A 145 -3.91 0.77 11.15
C PHE A 145 -5.41 0.87 11.42
N GLU A 146 -5.77 1.57 12.48
CA GLU A 146 -7.16 1.80 12.85
C GLU A 146 -7.42 3.31 12.87
N LEU A 147 -8.44 3.73 12.11
CA LEU A 147 -8.93 5.10 12.10
C LEU A 147 -10.31 5.15 12.74
N GLN A 148 -10.53 6.07 13.63
CA GLN A 148 -11.83 6.30 14.26
C GLN A 148 -12.14 7.79 14.34
N ASN A 149 -13.31 8.18 13.90
CA ASN A 149 -13.84 9.52 14.11
C ASN A 149 -15.09 9.47 15.01
N SER A 150 -15.62 10.66 15.34
CA SER A 150 -16.83 10.79 16.16
C SER A 150 -18.12 10.43 15.40
N PHE A 151 -18.05 10.15 14.09
CA PHE A 151 -19.23 10.03 13.22
C PHE A 151 -19.53 8.60 12.76
N GLY A 152 -18.64 7.63 13.04
CA GLY A 152 -18.79 6.27 12.55
C GLY A 152 -17.99 5.22 13.30
N PRO A 153 -18.11 3.95 12.89
CA PRO A 153 -17.31 2.87 13.46
C PRO A 153 -15.83 3.05 13.12
N ALA A 154 -14.97 2.38 13.88
CA ALA A 154 -13.54 2.31 13.56
C ALA A 154 -13.32 1.63 12.21
N ILE A 155 -12.41 2.18 11.42
CA ILE A 155 -12.00 1.68 10.12
C ILE A 155 -10.65 0.98 10.31
N THR A 156 -10.54 -0.27 9.90
CA THR A 156 -9.30 -1.04 9.98
C THR A 156 -8.68 -1.18 8.60
N LEU A 157 -7.43 -0.71 8.46
CA LEU A 157 -6.62 -0.88 7.27
C LEU A 157 -5.62 -2.01 7.54
N THR A 158 -5.67 -3.02 6.69
CA THR A 158 -4.79 -4.19 6.78
C THR A 158 -3.72 -4.13 5.69
N GLU A 159 -2.69 -4.93 5.83
CA GLU A 159 -1.60 -5.04 4.85
C GLU A 159 -2.04 -5.58 3.47
N THR A 160 -3.24 -6.18 3.37
CA THR A 160 -3.83 -6.62 2.09
C THR A 160 -4.44 -5.47 1.30
N LEU A 161 -4.73 -4.35 1.97
CA LEU A 161 -5.44 -3.22 1.35
C LEU A 161 -4.67 -2.62 0.17
N GLN A 162 -3.34 -2.63 0.18
CA GLN A 162 -2.56 -2.14 -0.95
C GLN A 162 -2.85 -2.89 -2.26
N ALA A 163 -2.99 -4.21 -2.19
CA ALA A 163 -3.35 -5.04 -3.36
C ALA A 163 -4.80 -4.80 -3.80
N ASP A 164 -5.73 -4.69 -2.84
CA ASP A 164 -7.15 -4.42 -3.12
C ASP A 164 -7.32 -3.05 -3.80
N LEU A 165 -6.64 -2.01 -3.31
CA LEU A 165 -6.65 -0.68 -3.91
C LEU A 165 -5.99 -0.66 -5.28
N SER A 166 -4.92 -1.43 -5.49
CA SER A 166 -4.28 -1.56 -6.80
C SER A 166 -5.25 -2.17 -7.83
N ARG A 167 -6.04 -3.17 -7.43
CA ARG A 167 -7.11 -3.73 -8.28
C ARG A 167 -8.20 -2.72 -8.60
N LEU A 168 -8.63 -1.92 -7.61
CA LEU A 168 -9.61 -0.85 -7.83
C LEU A 168 -9.09 0.23 -8.79
N LEU A 169 -7.82 0.58 -8.70
CA LEU A 169 -7.18 1.53 -9.62
C LEU A 169 -7.14 0.98 -11.05
N LEU A 170 -6.88 -0.32 -11.22
CA LEU A 170 -6.90 -0.97 -12.55
C LEU A 170 -8.30 -0.98 -13.16
N THR A 171 -9.33 -1.37 -12.39
CA THR A 171 -10.71 -1.40 -12.91
C THR A 171 -11.25 0.00 -13.24
N ALA A 172 -10.69 1.05 -12.65
CA ALA A 172 -11.04 2.42 -12.98
C ALA A 172 -10.42 2.89 -14.33
N ASP A 173 -9.42 2.19 -14.83
CA ASP A 173 -8.69 2.51 -16.07
C ASP A 173 -9.14 1.69 -17.29
N ASP A 174 -10.05 0.71 -17.12
CA ASP A 174 -10.41 -0.32 -18.11
C ASP A 174 -11.20 0.16 -19.35
N ASP A 175 -11.41 1.46 -19.55
CA ASP A 175 -12.06 1.97 -20.78
C ASP A 175 -11.11 2.08 -21.99
N ASP A 176 -9.81 1.90 -21.82
CA ASP A 176 -8.82 1.86 -22.93
C ASP A 176 -8.09 0.51 -22.95
N ALA A 177 -8.71 -0.44 -23.61
CA ALA A 177 -8.21 -1.81 -23.76
C ALA A 177 -6.84 -1.88 -24.44
N ALA A 178 -5.99 -2.78 -23.93
CA ALA A 178 -4.93 -3.52 -24.63
C ALA A 178 -3.56 -2.85 -24.89
N GLU A 179 -3.19 -1.74 -24.30
CA GLU A 179 -1.78 -1.42 -24.15
C GLU A 179 -1.21 -2.15 -22.93
N LEU A 180 -0.16 -2.95 -23.14
CA LEU A 180 0.47 -3.77 -22.08
C LEU A 180 0.96 -2.87 -20.93
N THR A 181 0.19 -2.80 -19.87
CA THR A 181 0.65 -2.19 -18.63
C THR A 181 1.62 -3.17 -17.95
N GLN A 182 2.87 -2.77 -17.78
CA GLN A 182 3.92 -3.57 -17.17
C GLN A 182 4.55 -2.85 -15.98
N VAL A 183 5.10 -3.61 -15.06
CA VAL A 183 6.00 -3.11 -14.04
C VAL A 183 7.42 -3.29 -14.53
N VAL A 184 8.20 -2.23 -14.48
CA VAL A 184 9.62 -2.21 -14.83
C VAL A 184 10.40 -1.83 -13.59
N THR A 185 11.31 -2.68 -13.16
CA THR A 185 12.31 -2.38 -12.13
C THR A 185 13.59 -1.93 -12.81
N GLY A 186 14.12 -0.77 -12.42
CA GLY A 186 15.34 -0.24 -13.00
C GLY A 186 16.11 0.67 -12.06
N LYS A 187 17.42 0.78 -12.31
CA LYS A 187 18.25 1.70 -11.55
C LYS A 187 18.05 3.12 -12.05
N LEU A 188 17.67 4.03 -11.16
CA LEU A 188 17.51 5.44 -11.46
C LEU A 188 18.89 6.07 -11.75
N ILE A 189 19.10 6.53 -12.99
CA ILE A 189 20.39 7.06 -13.44
C ILE A 189 20.36 8.55 -13.78
N GLU A 190 19.19 9.10 -14.09
CA GLU A 190 19.03 10.49 -14.46
C GLU A 190 17.65 11.01 -14.06
N ILE A 191 17.57 12.25 -13.59
CA ILE A 191 16.34 12.98 -13.30
C ILE A 191 16.47 14.35 -13.97
N ASN A 192 15.52 14.68 -14.83
CA ASN A 192 15.38 16.01 -15.41
C ASN A 192 14.16 16.68 -14.77
N PHE A 193 14.40 17.64 -13.89
CA PHE A 193 13.36 18.35 -13.14
C PHE A 193 12.62 19.38 -14.01
N ASP A 194 13.27 19.92 -15.03
CA ASP A 194 12.66 20.94 -15.90
C ASP A 194 11.58 20.31 -16.80
N ASP A 195 11.88 19.14 -17.36
CA ASP A 195 10.98 18.41 -18.28
C ASP A 195 10.17 17.32 -17.55
N HIS A 196 10.37 17.13 -16.25
CA HIS A 196 9.77 16.06 -15.44
C HIS A 196 9.94 14.65 -16.05
N ASN A 197 11.17 14.35 -16.45
CA ASN A 197 11.57 13.08 -17.01
C ASN A 197 12.60 12.39 -16.13
N LEU A 198 12.48 11.08 -16.01
CA LEU A 198 13.49 10.22 -15.40
C LEU A 198 14.03 9.21 -16.43
N THR A 199 15.22 8.74 -16.18
CA THR A 199 15.84 7.67 -16.99
C THR A 199 16.25 6.52 -16.07
N LEU A 200 15.80 5.31 -16.42
CA LEU A 200 16.14 4.07 -15.75
C LEU A 200 17.16 3.28 -16.56
N HIS A 201 18.08 2.63 -15.88
CA HIS A 201 18.86 1.54 -16.47
C HIS A 201 18.11 0.22 -16.26
N TYR A 202 17.62 -0.38 -17.34
CA TYR A 202 16.89 -1.64 -17.36
C TYR A 202 17.86 -2.81 -17.47
N ALA A 203 18.02 -3.58 -16.40
CA ALA A 203 19.05 -4.61 -16.28
C ALA A 203 18.97 -5.71 -17.36
N PRO A 204 17.80 -6.27 -17.71
CA PRO A 204 17.73 -7.40 -18.67
C PRO A 204 18.34 -7.13 -20.03
N THR A 205 18.18 -5.91 -20.55
CA THR A 205 18.72 -5.53 -21.87
C THR A 205 19.82 -4.49 -21.80
N ARG A 206 20.16 -4.00 -20.60
CA ARG A 206 21.11 -2.91 -20.35
C ARG A 206 20.75 -1.61 -21.08
N ARG A 207 19.46 -1.42 -21.42
CA ARG A 207 18.95 -0.22 -22.08
C ARG A 207 18.63 0.87 -21.09
N ARG A 208 18.56 2.09 -21.61
CA ARG A 208 18.01 3.23 -20.89
C ARG A 208 16.56 3.39 -21.28
N LEU A 209 15.66 3.44 -20.28
CA LEU A 209 14.24 3.68 -20.46
C LEU A 209 13.90 5.06 -19.91
N THR A 210 13.25 5.88 -20.72
CA THR A 210 12.76 7.20 -20.29
C THR A 210 11.31 7.09 -19.87
N CYS A 211 10.93 7.86 -18.86
CA CYS A 211 9.59 7.92 -18.33
C CYS A 211 9.29 9.36 -17.87
N GLU A 212 8.10 9.87 -18.20
CA GLU A 212 7.59 11.10 -17.63
C GLU A 212 7.06 10.85 -16.22
N TYR A 213 7.19 11.83 -15.30
CA TYR A 213 6.72 11.71 -13.93
C TYR A 213 5.99 12.98 -13.47
N GLU A 214 5.20 12.85 -12.43
CA GLU A 214 4.54 13.98 -11.76
C GLU A 214 5.41 14.56 -10.63
N GLU A 215 5.33 15.87 -10.39
CA GLU A 215 6.19 16.61 -9.42
C GLU A 215 6.11 16.01 -7.99
N ASP A 216 5.04 15.36 -7.63
CA ASP A 216 4.80 14.79 -6.30
C ASP A 216 5.70 13.59 -5.97
N VAL A 217 6.28 12.93 -6.98
CA VAL A 217 7.25 11.84 -6.77
C VAL A 217 8.70 12.32 -6.65
N GLU A 218 8.98 13.61 -6.89
CA GLU A 218 10.34 14.16 -6.83
C GLU A 218 11.07 13.90 -5.52
N PRO A 219 10.46 14.06 -4.32
CA PRO A 219 11.13 13.75 -3.07
C PRO A 219 11.62 12.31 -3.02
N MET A 220 10.80 11.36 -3.42
CA MET A 220 11.16 9.94 -3.46
C MET A 220 12.27 9.69 -4.50
N LEU A 221 12.19 10.30 -5.70
CA LEU A 221 13.25 10.18 -6.72
C LEU A 221 14.58 10.75 -6.23
N PHE A 222 14.52 11.84 -5.47
CA PHE A 222 15.73 12.48 -4.93
C PHE A 222 16.39 11.62 -3.85
N GLU A 223 15.61 10.97 -2.99
CA GLU A 223 16.09 10.07 -1.95
C GLU A 223 16.69 8.79 -2.54
N ASN A 224 16.06 8.25 -3.59
CA ASN A 224 16.46 6.99 -4.24
C ASN A 224 17.40 7.17 -5.44
N ARG A 225 18.19 8.23 -5.45
CA ARG A 225 19.18 8.46 -6.51
C ARG A 225 20.21 7.33 -6.57
N ARG A 226 20.33 6.70 -7.75
CA ARG A 226 21.20 5.55 -8.03
C ARG A 226 20.72 4.23 -7.44
N ASP A 227 19.55 4.19 -6.84
CA ASP A 227 18.93 2.99 -6.33
C ASP A 227 17.95 2.39 -7.36
N LEU A 228 17.43 1.22 -7.04
CA LEU A 228 16.40 0.58 -7.84
C LEU A 228 15.04 1.18 -7.49
N ILE A 229 14.31 1.57 -8.51
CA ILE A 229 12.91 1.99 -8.39
C ILE A 229 12.03 1.17 -9.30
N GLN A 230 10.75 1.17 -9.02
CA GLN A 230 9.73 0.47 -9.80
C GLN A 230 8.81 1.48 -10.48
N VAL A 231 8.59 1.27 -11.77
CA VAL A 231 7.65 2.05 -12.57
C VAL A 231 6.62 1.12 -13.18
N ARG A 232 5.35 1.34 -12.89
CA ARG A 232 4.25 0.65 -13.56
C ARG A 232 3.61 1.61 -14.54
N GLY A 233 3.39 1.16 -15.76
CA GLY A 233 2.80 2.00 -16.79
C GLY A 233 2.66 1.31 -18.13
N LYS A 234 2.14 2.04 -19.10
CA LYS A 234 2.09 1.60 -20.49
C LYS A 234 3.50 1.59 -21.06
N VAL A 235 3.90 0.45 -21.58
CA VAL A 235 5.26 0.23 -22.09
C VAL A 235 5.20 -0.04 -23.58
N ARG A 236 6.00 0.71 -24.35
CA ARG A 236 6.24 0.37 -25.74
C ARG A 236 7.36 -0.66 -25.81
N LEU A 237 7.06 -1.79 -26.45
CA LEU A 237 8.04 -2.85 -26.69
C LEU A 237 8.84 -2.59 -27.96
N GLY A 238 10.12 -2.91 -27.91
CA GLY A 238 10.98 -2.97 -29.07
C GLY A 238 10.75 -4.24 -29.90
N THR A 239 11.48 -4.38 -31.00
CA THR A 239 11.38 -5.54 -31.89
C THR A 239 11.84 -6.86 -31.27
N ASP A 240 12.53 -6.78 -30.13
CA ASP A 240 12.99 -7.90 -29.30
C ASP A 240 12.02 -8.24 -28.16
N ASN A 241 10.83 -7.66 -28.18
CA ASN A 241 9.78 -7.85 -27.16
C ASN A 241 10.17 -7.40 -25.73
N HIS A 242 11.19 -6.54 -25.61
CA HIS A 242 11.56 -5.90 -24.35
C HIS A 242 11.13 -4.43 -24.30
N PRO A 243 10.96 -3.86 -23.10
CA PRO A 243 10.69 -2.45 -22.91
C PRO A 243 11.70 -1.55 -23.65
N GLU A 244 11.19 -0.62 -24.43
CA GLU A 244 11.96 0.42 -25.10
C GLU A 244 11.72 1.81 -24.53
N LYS A 245 10.46 2.09 -24.16
CA LYS A 245 10.04 3.35 -23.55
C LYS A 245 8.83 3.11 -22.65
N ILE A 246 8.75 3.81 -21.52
CA ILE A 246 7.55 3.90 -20.71
C ILE A 246 6.80 5.16 -21.17
N VAL A 247 5.61 4.95 -21.74
CA VAL A 247 4.84 6.01 -22.40
C VAL A 247 3.96 6.76 -21.42
N GLU A 248 3.39 6.03 -20.45
CA GLU A 248 2.51 6.58 -19.43
C GLU A 248 2.77 5.82 -18.13
N ALA A 249 3.33 6.50 -17.13
CA ALA A 249 3.49 5.94 -15.79
C ALA A 249 2.24 6.20 -14.96
N ASN A 250 1.75 5.14 -14.33
CA ASN A 250 0.64 5.23 -13.37
C ASN A 250 1.07 4.93 -11.94
N TYR A 251 2.31 4.48 -11.74
CA TYR A 251 2.95 4.31 -10.45
C TYR A 251 4.45 4.44 -10.60
N ILE A 252 5.08 5.18 -9.72
CA ILE A 252 6.53 5.25 -9.54
C ILE A 252 6.78 5.13 -8.04
N GLY A 253 7.64 4.23 -7.63
CA GLY A 253 7.93 3.99 -6.21
C GLY A 253 9.29 3.34 -6.00
N GLU A 254 9.76 3.38 -4.76
CA GLU A 254 10.96 2.68 -4.35
C GLU A 254 10.78 1.16 -4.42
N LEU A 255 11.87 0.45 -4.65
CA LEU A 255 11.90 -1.00 -4.51
C LEU A 255 12.09 -1.37 -3.05
N ASP A 256 11.06 -1.90 -2.41
CA ASP A 256 11.10 -2.32 -1.02
C ASP A 256 11.38 -3.82 -0.89
N LEU A 257 12.57 -4.15 -0.45
CA LEU A 257 13.03 -5.50 -0.11
C LEU A 257 13.12 -5.74 1.41
N SER A 258 12.46 -4.92 2.23
CA SER A 258 12.40 -5.14 3.67
C SER A 258 11.78 -6.51 3.99
N PRO A 259 12.23 -7.18 5.07
CA PRO A 259 11.73 -8.51 5.41
C PRO A 259 10.21 -8.56 5.60
N PHE A 260 9.60 -9.66 5.17
CA PHE A 260 8.22 -10.00 5.50
C PHE A 260 8.15 -10.62 6.89
N THR A 261 7.17 -10.20 7.68
CA THR A 261 6.86 -10.81 8.97
C THR A 261 5.52 -11.53 8.86
N LEU A 262 5.55 -12.85 8.63
CA LEU A 262 4.37 -13.68 8.51
C LEU A 262 3.92 -14.15 9.89
N ARG A 263 2.74 -13.72 10.31
CA ARG A 263 2.12 -14.12 11.57
C ARG A 263 0.71 -14.67 11.37
N ASP A 264 -0.20 -13.84 10.92
CA ASP A 264 -1.59 -14.20 10.62
C ASP A 264 -1.81 -13.98 9.11
N VAL A 265 -2.23 -15.03 8.42
CA VAL A 265 -2.44 -15.00 6.97
C VAL A 265 -3.86 -15.49 6.69
N ALA A 266 -4.66 -14.69 6.00
CA ALA A 266 -6.01 -15.06 5.60
C ALA A 266 -6.13 -15.04 4.07
N TYR A 267 -6.72 -16.10 3.51
CA TYR A 267 -6.99 -16.21 2.08
C TYR A 267 -8.18 -17.15 1.84
N GLU A 268 -9.11 -16.76 0.98
CA GLU A 268 -10.30 -17.55 0.59
C GLU A 268 -11.06 -18.22 1.75
N GLY A 269 -11.25 -17.50 2.86
CA GLY A 269 -11.99 -17.98 4.02
C GLY A 269 -11.19 -18.89 4.96
N VAL A 270 -9.93 -19.18 4.67
CA VAL A 270 -9.00 -19.88 5.56
C VAL A 270 -8.13 -18.86 6.28
N SER A 271 -8.07 -18.94 7.60
CA SER A 271 -7.20 -18.11 8.43
C SER A 271 -6.12 -18.98 9.08
N LEU A 272 -4.88 -18.66 8.78
CA LEU A 272 -3.69 -19.37 9.24
C LEU A 272 -2.89 -18.50 10.18
N ARG A 273 -2.41 -19.07 11.27
CA ARG A 273 -1.51 -18.41 12.22
C ARG A 273 -0.20 -19.16 12.34
N PHE A 274 0.90 -18.47 12.17
CA PHE A 274 2.22 -19.02 12.50
C PHE A 274 2.37 -19.06 14.02
N ARG A 275 2.76 -20.23 14.57
CA ARG A 275 3.01 -20.41 16.01
C ARG A 275 4.12 -19.51 16.53
N LYS A 276 5.07 -19.17 15.66
CA LYS A 276 6.11 -18.15 15.85
C LYS A 276 6.18 -17.30 14.60
N PRO A 277 6.15 -15.95 14.69
CA PRO A 277 6.30 -15.09 13.54
C PRO A 277 7.53 -15.47 12.72
N ARG A 278 7.36 -15.60 11.40
CA ARG A 278 8.45 -15.87 10.47
C ARG A 278 8.89 -14.60 9.78
N VAL A 279 10.18 -14.31 9.88
CA VAL A 279 10.79 -13.16 9.21
C VAL A 279 11.57 -13.67 8.01
N ILE A 280 11.15 -13.31 6.81
CA ILE A 280 11.73 -13.78 5.54
C ILE A 280 12.10 -12.57 4.70
N ALA A 281 13.39 -12.46 4.33
CA ALA A 281 13.86 -11.40 3.46
C ALA A 281 13.61 -11.76 1.98
N PRO A 282 12.87 -10.93 1.22
CA PRO A 282 12.71 -11.12 -0.21
C PRO A 282 14.02 -10.79 -0.95
N LYS A 283 14.15 -11.32 -2.16
CA LYS A 283 15.30 -11.09 -3.04
C LYS A 283 14.81 -10.82 -4.46
N LEU A 284 15.59 -10.09 -5.24
CA LEU A 284 15.35 -10.00 -6.68
C LEU A 284 15.83 -11.27 -7.38
N ASP A 285 15.12 -11.65 -8.42
CA ASP A 285 15.56 -12.65 -9.39
C ASP A 285 16.81 -12.19 -10.18
N GLU A 286 17.37 -13.06 -11.01
CA GLU A 286 18.56 -12.74 -11.81
C GLU A 286 18.31 -11.60 -12.82
N SER A 287 17.06 -11.44 -13.29
CA SER A 287 16.67 -10.35 -14.20
C SER A 287 16.50 -9.01 -13.48
N GLN A 288 16.46 -9.00 -12.16
CA GLN A 288 16.12 -7.84 -11.31
C GLN A 288 14.71 -7.29 -11.59
N GLN A 289 13.79 -8.13 -12.08
CA GLN A 289 12.43 -7.70 -12.38
C GLN A 289 11.40 -8.26 -11.39
N LEU A 290 11.64 -9.46 -10.88
CA LEU A 290 10.74 -10.13 -9.94
C LEU A 290 11.29 -10.09 -8.52
N ILE A 291 10.44 -9.79 -7.58
CA ILE A 291 10.71 -9.97 -6.15
C ILE A 291 10.32 -11.40 -5.80
N CYS A 292 11.25 -12.17 -5.27
CA CYS A 292 11.06 -13.57 -4.90
C CYS A 292 11.15 -13.74 -3.37
N LEU A 293 10.31 -14.60 -2.81
CA LEU A 293 10.33 -14.96 -1.39
C LEU A 293 10.29 -16.48 -1.27
N GLU A 294 11.27 -17.03 -0.57
CA GLU A 294 11.43 -18.48 -0.42
C GLU A 294 11.63 -18.86 1.05
N ASP A 295 10.92 -19.91 1.47
CA ASP A 295 11.10 -20.60 2.75
C ASP A 295 11.11 -22.11 2.52
N SER A 296 12.30 -22.69 2.50
CA SER A 296 12.50 -24.12 2.26
C SER A 296 11.93 -25.02 3.36
N ASP A 297 11.78 -24.52 4.59
CA ASP A 297 11.25 -25.31 5.70
C ASP A 297 9.81 -25.72 5.48
N ILE A 298 9.02 -24.84 4.90
CA ILE A 298 7.60 -25.08 4.60
C ILE A 298 7.32 -25.19 3.11
N ASN A 299 8.36 -25.25 2.28
CA ASN A 299 8.29 -25.32 0.82
C ASN A 299 7.48 -24.15 0.20
N LEU A 300 7.60 -22.97 0.80
CA LEU A 300 7.00 -21.75 0.28
C LEU A 300 7.92 -21.15 -0.78
N SER A 301 7.39 -20.89 -1.97
CA SER A 301 8.06 -20.15 -3.04
C SER A 301 7.02 -19.26 -3.72
N ALA A 302 7.24 -17.96 -3.67
CA ALA A 302 6.33 -16.94 -4.20
C ALA A 302 7.12 -15.85 -4.92
N HIS A 303 6.52 -15.23 -5.92
CA HIS A 303 7.12 -14.15 -6.68
C HIS A 303 6.06 -13.12 -7.11
N GLY A 304 6.51 -11.88 -7.33
CA GLY A 304 5.66 -10.79 -7.82
C GLY A 304 6.50 -9.63 -8.34
N TYR A 305 5.92 -8.80 -9.18
CA TYR A 305 6.59 -7.59 -9.65
C TYR A 305 6.59 -6.49 -8.58
N LEU A 306 5.49 -6.37 -7.84
CA LEU A 306 5.35 -5.43 -6.74
C LEU A 306 5.27 -6.19 -5.41
N ARG A 307 5.67 -5.55 -4.32
CA ARG A 307 5.59 -6.13 -2.98
C ARG A 307 4.17 -6.59 -2.61
N ALA A 308 3.15 -5.83 -3.02
CA ALA A 308 1.76 -6.20 -2.78
C ALA A 308 1.34 -7.47 -3.55
N GLU A 309 1.78 -7.61 -4.80
CA GLU A 309 1.55 -8.81 -5.62
C GLU A 309 2.24 -10.02 -5.01
N LEU A 310 3.51 -9.85 -4.60
CA LEU A 310 4.25 -10.91 -3.89
C LEU A 310 3.53 -11.35 -2.62
N PHE A 311 2.99 -10.43 -1.82
CA PHE A 311 2.27 -10.78 -0.60
C PHE A 311 0.98 -11.55 -0.89
N ASP A 312 0.23 -11.18 -1.93
CA ASP A 312 -0.94 -11.94 -2.38
C ASP A 312 -0.57 -13.35 -2.81
N GLU A 313 0.53 -13.50 -3.54
CA GLU A 313 1.04 -14.82 -3.97
C GLU A 313 1.49 -15.67 -2.78
N VAL A 314 2.17 -15.08 -1.79
CA VAL A 314 2.51 -15.77 -0.53
C VAL A 314 1.25 -16.30 0.16
N ARG A 315 0.18 -15.52 0.20
CA ARG A 315 -1.10 -15.90 0.83
C ARG A 315 -1.75 -17.06 0.06
N ALA A 316 -1.78 -16.97 -1.25
CA ALA A 316 -2.32 -18.02 -2.12
C ALA A 316 -1.50 -19.32 -1.99
N CYS A 317 -0.17 -19.24 -2.02
CA CYS A 317 0.71 -20.39 -1.83
C CYS A 317 0.53 -21.04 -0.44
N LEU A 318 0.45 -20.25 0.63
CA LEU A 318 0.20 -20.80 1.97
C LEU A 318 -1.16 -21.46 2.09
N HIS A 319 -2.20 -20.90 1.46
CA HIS A 319 -3.53 -21.51 1.38
C HIS A 319 -3.47 -22.84 0.62
N LEU A 320 -2.80 -22.90 -0.53
CA LEU A 320 -2.61 -24.10 -1.30
C LEU A 320 -1.87 -25.18 -0.50
N LEU A 321 -0.75 -24.84 0.10
CA LEU A 321 0.05 -25.76 0.94
C LEU A 321 -0.77 -26.30 2.12
N TRP A 322 -1.62 -25.47 2.71
CA TRP A 322 -2.50 -25.87 3.80
C TRP A 322 -3.61 -26.82 3.34
N THR A 323 -4.29 -26.49 2.27
CA THR A 323 -5.43 -27.29 1.77
C THR A 323 -5.00 -28.62 1.18
N GLU A 324 -3.92 -28.62 0.38
CA GLU A 324 -3.47 -29.81 -0.37
C GLU A 324 -2.57 -30.74 0.45
N TYR A 325 -1.91 -30.24 1.50
CA TYR A 325 -0.99 -31.06 2.30
C TYR A 325 -1.38 -31.13 3.77
N ALA A 326 -1.58 -30.00 4.46
CA ALA A 326 -1.79 -30.03 5.90
C ALA A 326 -3.13 -30.68 6.29
N ARG A 327 -4.19 -30.49 5.49
CA ARG A 327 -5.53 -31.05 5.71
C ARG A 327 -5.72 -32.45 5.09
N GLU A 328 -4.86 -32.87 4.14
CA GLU A 328 -5.02 -34.12 3.41
C GLU A 328 -4.74 -35.34 4.30
N ASP A 329 -5.33 -36.50 3.97
CA ASP A 329 -5.11 -37.75 4.71
C ASP A 329 -3.70 -38.32 4.42
N ASP A 330 -3.01 -38.77 5.47
CA ASP A 330 -1.68 -39.40 5.34
C ASP A 330 -1.66 -40.63 4.43
N ALA A 331 -2.82 -41.29 4.27
CA ALA A 331 -2.94 -42.47 3.42
C ALA A 331 -2.80 -42.10 1.91
N VAL A 332 -3.14 -40.88 1.54
CA VAL A 332 -3.09 -40.39 0.15
C VAL A 332 -1.73 -39.78 -0.16
N LEU A 333 -1.03 -39.28 0.85
CA LEU A 333 0.22 -38.55 0.69
C LEU A 333 1.42 -39.49 0.51
N GLU A 334 2.33 -39.12 -0.40
CA GLU A 334 3.64 -39.73 -0.54
C GLU A 334 4.56 -39.39 0.66
N PRO A 335 5.63 -40.15 0.92
CA PRO A 335 6.50 -39.92 2.09
C PRO A 335 7.05 -38.50 2.22
N GLU A 336 7.44 -37.88 1.11
CA GLU A 336 7.94 -36.50 1.06
C GLU A 336 6.85 -35.50 1.41
N ALA A 337 5.64 -35.69 0.87
CA ALA A 337 4.46 -34.87 1.16
C ALA A 337 4.03 -34.97 2.63
N ARG A 338 4.12 -36.19 3.24
CA ARG A 338 3.88 -36.37 4.69
C ARG A 338 4.89 -35.58 5.53
N SER A 339 6.17 -35.59 5.12
CA SER A 339 7.18 -34.79 5.80
C SER A 339 6.89 -33.30 5.73
N LEU A 340 6.42 -32.79 4.56
CA LEU A 340 5.99 -31.42 4.39
C LEU A 340 4.79 -31.10 5.29
N LYS A 341 3.76 -31.96 5.31
CA LYS A 341 2.61 -31.83 6.20
C LYS A 341 3.02 -31.67 7.64
N GLN A 342 3.93 -32.53 8.13
CA GLN A 342 4.41 -32.43 9.51
C GLN A 342 5.08 -31.08 9.81
N ARG A 343 5.90 -30.55 8.87
CA ARG A 343 6.53 -29.24 9.02
C ARG A 343 5.51 -28.10 9.02
N LEU A 344 4.49 -28.18 8.12
CA LEU A 344 3.40 -27.20 8.07
C LEU A 344 2.61 -27.17 9.39
N LEU A 345 2.18 -28.36 9.90
CA LEU A 345 1.43 -28.46 11.17
C LEU A 345 2.25 -28.05 12.39
N ALA A 346 3.59 -28.21 12.34
CA ALA A 346 4.49 -27.75 13.40
C ALA A 346 4.65 -26.22 13.39
N ALA A 347 4.60 -25.60 12.22
CA ALA A 347 4.82 -24.16 12.04
C ALA A 347 3.54 -23.32 12.11
N ILE A 348 2.43 -23.86 11.63
CA ILE A 348 1.19 -23.13 11.37
C ILE A 348 0.02 -23.84 12.04
N GLU A 349 -0.98 -23.08 12.42
CA GLU A 349 -2.29 -23.59 12.88
C GLU A 349 -3.41 -22.83 12.15
N GLU A 350 -4.53 -23.50 11.92
CA GLU A 350 -5.73 -22.88 11.42
C GLU A 350 -6.51 -22.24 12.56
N VAL A 351 -6.89 -20.99 12.38
CA VAL A 351 -7.67 -20.22 13.35
C VAL A 351 -9.12 -20.19 12.87
N GLY A 352 -10.02 -20.78 13.64
CA GLY A 352 -11.45 -20.73 13.32
C GLY A 352 -11.95 -19.28 13.32
N HIS A 353 -12.86 -18.96 12.39
CA HIS A 353 -13.60 -17.71 12.46
C HIS A 353 -14.41 -17.68 13.76
N ALA A 354 -14.09 -16.70 14.65
CA ALA A 354 -14.91 -16.43 15.83
C ALA A 354 -16.15 -15.61 15.43
#